data_4d04dd5f2e3c2cfc5bbcba27e91738ac
#
_entry.id   4d04dd5f2e3c2cfc5bbcba27e91738ac
#
_cell.length_a   1.000
_cell.length_b   1.000
_cell.length_c   1.000
_cell.angle_alpha   90.00
_cell.angle_beta   90.00
_cell.angle_gamma   90.00
#
_symmetry.space_group_name_H-M   'P 1'
#
loop_
_entity.id
_entity.type
_entity.pdbx_description
1 polymer ?
#
loop_
_entity_poly.entity_id
_entity_poly.type
_entity_poly.pdbx_seq_one_letter_code
_entity_poly.pdbx_strand_id
1 'polypeptide(L)'
;MAFRVLCFTNNGKQLARVLESTFIRCMSTAGPKNIGFIGLGNMGGHMANNLMKKGHKLNVFDISKDACDALKSKGATVYGNIEELSKKSEYVITMLPNNDIVSETYQEMVKNGAKSDTIFIDSSTIDPNVAKSVQRLVKSKGARFVDAPVSGGVPGAEQATLTFMVGGTADEFNSVKGVLECMGKRITHCGDYGMGQAAKLCNNMMLGISMIGISETMNLAIRLGLDAKLFMEIINSST
;
A
#
# COMPACT_ATOMS: atom_id res chain seq x y z
N MET A 1 14.82 50.31 -14.47
CA MET A 1 14.72 49.19 -15.45
C MET A 1 13.32 48.68 -15.43
N ALA A 2 12.64 48.75 -16.55
CA ALA A 2 11.19 48.65 -16.66
C ALA A 2 10.69 47.19 -16.63
N PHE A 3 9.78 46.88 -15.72
CA PHE A 3 8.94 45.67 -15.77
C PHE A 3 7.82 45.88 -16.78
N ARG A 4 7.85 45.14 -17.88
CA ARG A 4 6.77 45.10 -18.86
C ARG A 4 5.64 44.20 -18.30
N VAL A 5 4.50 44.82 -18.06
CA VAL A 5 3.20 44.18 -17.88
C VAL A 5 2.80 43.59 -19.21
N LEU A 6 2.70 42.28 -19.31
CA LEU A 6 2.11 41.57 -20.46
C LEU A 6 0.62 41.38 -20.21
N CYS A 7 -0.18 41.98 -21.10
CA CYS A 7 -1.62 41.91 -21.14
C CYS A 7 -2.15 40.47 -21.28
N PHE A 8 -3.14 40.16 -20.44
CA PHE A 8 -3.98 39.00 -20.56
C PHE A 8 -4.93 39.15 -21.76
N THR A 9 -4.79 38.27 -22.76
CA THR A 9 -5.83 38.02 -23.73
C THR A 9 -5.89 36.54 -24.04
N ASN A 10 -7.07 35.94 -23.87
CA ASN A 10 -7.55 34.65 -24.40
C ASN A 10 -6.91 33.32 -24.00
N ASN A 11 -5.91 33.24 -23.13
CA ASN A 11 -5.30 31.96 -22.72
C ASN A 11 -5.89 31.33 -21.46
N GLY A 12 -6.78 31.99 -20.72
CA GLY A 12 -7.35 31.46 -19.48
C GLY A 12 -8.22 30.22 -19.67
N LYS A 13 -8.99 30.18 -20.77
CA LYS A 13 -9.84 28.99 -21.08
C LYS A 13 -9.04 27.81 -21.62
N GLN A 14 -7.91 28.05 -22.25
CA GLN A 14 -7.04 27.00 -22.76
C GLN A 14 -6.17 26.40 -21.63
N LEU A 15 -5.67 27.23 -20.68
CA LEU A 15 -5.00 26.74 -19.48
C LEU A 15 -5.96 25.98 -18.55
N ALA A 16 -7.18 26.42 -18.36
CA ALA A 16 -8.18 25.68 -17.58
C ALA A 16 -8.51 24.33 -18.22
N ARG A 17 -8.67 24.25 -19.54
CA ARG A 17 -8.85 22.98 -20.26
C ARG A 17 -7.62 22.05 -20.20
N VAL A 18 -6.41 22.59 -20.22
CA VAL A 18 -5.17 21.82 -20.06
C VAL A 18 -5.01 21.33 -18.62
N LEU A 19 -5.36 22.15 -17.62
CA LEU A 19 -5.35 21.74 -16.21
C LEU A 19 -6.46 20.72 -15.92
N GLU A 20 -7.68 20.90 -16.46
CA GLU A 20 -8.73 19.90 -16.36
C GLU A 20 -8.35 18.60 -17.08
N SER A 21 -7.75 18.66 -18.28
CA SER A 21 -7.27 17.47 -19.01
C SER A 21 -6.09 16.79 -18.30
N THR A 22 -5.26 17.50 -17.56
CA THR A 22 -4.15 16.95 -16.76
C THR A 22 -4.65 16.36 -15.44
N PHE A 23 -5.70 16.94 -14.83
CA PHE A 23 -6.35 16.40 -13.64
C PHE A 23 -7.20 15.14 -13.96
N ILE A 24 -7.81 15.08 -15.14
CA ILE A 24 -8.58 13.90 -15.62
C ILE A 24 -7.63 12.75 -16.03
N ARG A 25 -6.37 13.02 -16.32
CA ARG A 25 -5.38 11.99 -16.73
C ARG A 25 -4.81 11.13 -15.60
N CYS A 26 -5.18 11.40 -14.35
CA CYS A 26 -4.85 10.57 -13.19
C CYS A 26 -6.01 9.66 -12.75
N MET A 27 -7.07 9.55 -13.53
CA MET A 27 -8.06 8.48 -13.38
C MET A 27 -7.55 7.27 -14.14
N SER A 28 -7.27 6.18 -13.44
CA SER A 28 -6.99 4.87 -14.01
C SER A 28 -7.90 4.63 -15.21
N THR A 29 -7.35 4.38 -16.40
CA THR A 29 -8.08 4.09 -17.64
C THR A 29 -8.83 2.75 -17.62
N ALA A 30 -8.79 2.03 -16.51
CA ALA A 30 -9.54 0.82 -16.25
C ALA A 30 -10.75 1.14 -15.35
N GLY A 31 -11.96 0.78 -15.79
CA GLY A 31 -13.20 0.96 -15.01
C GLY A 31 -13.16 0.35 -13.61
N PRO A 32 -14.24 0.47 -12.81
CA PRO A 32 -14.35 -0.08 -11.46
C PRO A 32 -13.96 -1.56 -11.42
N LYS A 33 -13.06 -1.92 -10.49
CA LYS A 33 -12.61 -3.30 -10.27
C LYS A 33 -13.32 -3.90 -9.08
N ASN A 34 -13.49 -5.23 -9.09
CA ASN A 34 -13.93 -5.99 -7.93
C ASN A 34 -12.68 -6.40 -7.13
N ILE A 35 -12.50 -5.83 -5.95
CA ILE A 35 -11.30 -6.03 -5.13
C ILE A 35 -11.70 -6.69 -3.82
N GLY A 36 -11.10 -7.83 -3.52
CA GLY A 36 -11.15 -8.46 -2.21
C GLY A 36 -10.15 -7.80 -1.27
N PHE A 37 -10.54 -7.53 -0.03
CA PHE A 37 -9.63 -7.02 0.99
C PHE A 37 -9.79 -7.81 2.29
N ILE A 38 -8.70 -8.41 2.75
CA ILE A 38 -8.67 -9.27 3.94
C ILE A 38 -7.72 -8.66 4.97
N GLY A 39 -8.23 -8.43 6.18
CA GLY A 39 -7.52 -7.73 7.24
C GLY A 39 -7.81 -6.23 7.23
N LEU A 40 -8.75 -5.81 8.08
CA LEU A 40 -9.30 -4.45 8.15
C LEU A 40 -8.85 -3.69 9.41
N GLY A 41 -7.74 -4.10 10.00
CA GLY A 41 -7.15 -3.43 11.17
C GLY A 41 -6.69 -1.99 10.85
N ASN A 42 -5.79 -1.46 11.71
CA ASN A 42 -5.34 -0.06 11.66
C ASN A 42 -4.84 0.43 10.30
N MET A 43 -4.26 -0.46 9.49
CA MET A 43 -3.79 -0.12 8.15
C MET A 43 -4.83 -0.50 7.09
N GLY A 44 -5.30 -1.76 7.11
CA GLY A 44 -6.14 -2.32 6.05
C GLY A 44 -7.49 -1.61 5.92
N GLY A 45 -8.11 -1.20 7.02
CA GLY A 45 -9.36 -0.44 6.99
C GLY A 45 -9.25 0.89 6.22
N HIS A 46 -8.16 1.63 6.41
CA HIS A 46 -7.89 2.87 5.67
C HIS A 46 -7.58 2.59 4.19
N MET A 47 -6.76 1.56 3.91
CA MET A 47 -6.41 1.15 2.56
C MET A 47 -7.66 0.73 1.77
N ALA A 48 -8.52 -0.11 2.35
CA ALA A 48 -9.79 -0.52 1.75
C ALA A 48 -10.72 0.68 1.48
N ASN A 49 -10.84 1.60 2.45
CA ASN A 49 -11.64 2.81 2.28
C ASN A 49 -11.13 3.71 1.13
N ASN A 50 -9.82 3.79 0.92
CA ASN A 50 -9.26 4.58 -0.19
C ASN A 50 -9.57 3.96 -1.55
N LEU A 51 -9.57 2.63 -1.68
CA LEU A 51 -10.01 1.93 -2.88
C LEU A 51 -11.49 2.23 -3.20
N MET A 52 -12.37 2.24 -2.18
CA MET A 52 -13.79 2.60 -2.35
C MET A 52 -13.95 4.05 -2.79
N LYS A 53 -13.20 5.00 -2.20
CA LYS A 53 -13.20 6.41 -2.60
C LYS A 53 -12.79 6.61 -4.07
N LYS A 54 -12.01 5.69 -4.64
CA LYS A 54 -11.61 5.67 -6.06
C LYS A 54 -12.62 4.95 -6.97
N GLY A 55 -13.76 4.51 -6.41
CA GLY A 55 -14.86 3.92 -7.18
C GLY A 55 -14.76 2.41 -7.39
N HIS A 56 -13.82 1.71 -6.75
CA HIS A 56 -13.75 0.26 -6.81
C HIS A 56 -14.82 -0.40 -5.93
N LYS A 57 -15.29 -1.59 -6.34
CA LYS A 57 -16.20 -2.43 -5.55
C LYS A 57 -15.40 -3.30 -4.61
N LEU A 58 -15.67 -3.21 -3.30
CA LEU A 58 -14.94 -3.94 -2.27
C LEU A 58 -15.73 -5.13 -1.75
N ASN A 59 -15.07 -6.30 -1.76
CA ASN A 59 -15.44 -7.51 -1.04
C ASN A 59 -14.50 -7.60 0.16
N VAL A 60 -15.02 -7.58 1.38
CA VAL A 60 -14.18 -7.48 2.58
C VAL A 60 -14.39 -8.63 3.55
N PHE A 61 -13.31 -8.96 4.26
CA PHE A 61 -13.31 -9.93 5.34
C PHE A 61 -12.34 -9.50 6.45
N ASP A 62 -12.78 -9.63 7.67
CA ASP A 62 -11.97 -9.55 8.88
C ASP A 62 -12.60 -10.42 9.97
N ILE A 63 -11.82 -10.88 10.93
CA ILE A 63 -12.32 -11.58 12.13
C ILE A 63 -13.10 -10.61 13.07
N SER A 64 -12.81 -9.31 13.00
CA SER A 64 -13.53 -8.26 13.70
C SER A 64 -14.80 -7.88 12.93
N LYS A 65 -15.95 -8.20 13.53
CA LYS A 65 -17.24 -7.82 12.98
C LYS A 65 -17.40 -6.30 12.88
N ASP A 66 -16.91 -5.56 13.87
CA ASP A 66 -17.00 -4.10 13.90
C ASP A 66 -16.24 -3.46 12.73
N ALA A 67 -15.04 -4.00 12.40
CA ALA A 67 -14.25 -3.55 11.25
C ALA A 67 -14.99 -3.82 9.92
N CYS A 68 -15.64 -4.98 9.79
CA CYS A 68 -16.47 -5.32 8.65
C CYS A 68 -17.68 -4.38 8.53
N ASP A 69 -18.42 -4.17 9.62
CA ASP A 69 -19.63 -3.33 9.63
C ASP A 69 -19.31 -1.87 9.32
N ALA A 70 -18.15 -1.37 9.76
CA ALA A 70 -17.67 -0.03 9.43
C ALA A 70 -17.47 0.20 7.91
N LEU A 71 -17.00 -0.81 7.16
CA LEU A 71 -16.86 -0.71 5.70
C LEU A 71 -18.16 -1.06 4.98
N LYS A 72 -18.96 -1.96 5.53
CA LYS A 72 -20.29 -2.27 5.01
C LYS A 72 -21.19 -1.04 4.97
N SER A 73 -21.16 -0.21 6.02
CA SER A 73 -21.92 1.05 6.06
C SER A 73 -21.53 2.04 4.97
N LYS A 74 -20.33 1.87 4.39
CA LYS A 74 -19.81 2.68 3.27
C LYS A 74 -20.01 2.01 1.91
N GLY A 75 -20.67 0.84 1.85
CA GLY A 75 -21.01 0.16 0.60
C GLY A 75 -20.13 -1.04 0.23
N ALA A 76 -19.23 -1.50 1.13
CA ALA A 76 -18.52 -2.76 0.90
C ALA A 76 -19.42 -3.98 1.10
N THR A 77 -19.14 -5.06 0.38
CA THR A 77 -19.79 -6.36 0.56
C THR A 77 -18.96 -7.19 1.55
N VAL A 78 -19.55 -7.57 2.67
CA VAL A 78 -18.89 -8.42 3.68
C VAL A 78 -19.11 -9.88 3.34
N TYR A 79 -18.03 -10.66 3.36
CA TYR A 79 -18.07 -12.11 3.18
C TYR A 79 -17.77 -12.83 4.50
N GLY A 80 -18.42 -13.95 4.72
CA GLY A 80 -18.14 -14.84 5.86
C GLY A 80 -17.10 -15.93 5.54
N ASN A 81 -16.67 -16.02 4.28
CA ASN A 81 -15.76 -17.04 3.79
C ASN A 81 -14.77 -16.39 2.81
N ILE A 82 -13.47 -16.55 3.09
CA ILE A 82 -12.40 -15.91 2.29
C ILE A 82 -12.17 -16.60 0.93
N GLU A 83 -12.48 -17.87 0.79
CA GLU A 83 -12.43 -18.58 -0.49
C GLU A 83 -13.49 -18.02 -1.45
N GLU A 84 -14.72 -17.81 -0.96
CA GLU A 84 -15.79 -17.20 -1.76
C GLU A 84 -15.44 -15.76 -2.16
N LEU A 85 -14.91 -14.98 -1.22
CA LEU A 85 -14.42 -13.61 -1.47
C LEU A 85 -13.39 -13.62 -2.60
N SER A 86 -12.40 -14.52 -2.54
CA SER A 86 -11.33 -14.58 -3.54
C SER A 86 -11.86 -14.88 -4.93
N LYS A 87 -12.81 -15.82 -5.05
CA LYS A 87 -13.45 -16.21 -6.32
C LYS A 87 -14.30 -15.11 -6.95
N LYS A 88 -14.79 -14.15 -6.14
CA LYS A 88 -15.60 -13.00 -6.59
C LYS A 88 -14.76 -11.75 -6.89
N SER A 89 -13.45 -11.83 -6.73
CA SER A 89 -12.54 -10.68 -6.83
C SER A 89 -11.54 -10.86 -7.99
N GLU A 90 -11.21 -9.76 -8.67
CA GLU A 90 -10.16 -9.69 -9.68
C GLU A 90 -8.78 -9.53 -9.01
N TYR A 91 -8.75 -8.77 -7.92
CA TYR A 91 -7.59 -8.57 -7.07
C TYR A 91 -7.96 -8.94 -5.64
N VAL A 92 -7.06 -9.59 -4.93
CA VAL A 92 -7.23 -9.85 -3.50
C VAL A 92 -6.03 -9.28 -2.74
N ILE A 93 -6.29 -8.33 -1.87
CA ILE A 93 -5.28 -7.67 -1.05
C ILE A 93 -5.38 -8.20 0.37
N THR A 94 -4.24 -8.58 0.94
CA THR A 94 -4.14 -9.00 2.34
C THR A 94 -3.29 -8.01 3.13
N MET A 95 -3.71 -7.71 4.37
CA MET A 95 -2.99 -6.88 5.32
C MET A 95 -3.10 -7.49 6.71
N LEU A 96 -2.26 -8.45 7.00
CA LEU A 96 -2.35 -9.39 8.11
C LEU A 96 -1.14 -9.25 9.05
N PRO A 97 -1.26 -9.69 10.33
CA PRO A 97 -0.30 -9.32 11.37
C PRO A 97 1.01 -10.11 11.36
N ASN A 98 1.06 -11.36 10.84
CA ASN A 98 2.23 -12.23 10.95
C ASN A 98 2.28 -13.33 9.87
N ASN A 99 3.40 -14.06 9.85
CA ASN A 99 3.69 -15.14 8.90
C ASN A 99 2.66 -16.27 8.90
N ASP A 100 2.25 -16.72 10.08
CA ASP A 100 1.40 -17.90 10.24
C ASP A 100 -0.01 -17.58 9.71
N ILE A 101 -0.58 -16.45 10.12
CA ILE A 101 -1.89 -16.00 9.67
C ILE A 101 -1.89 -15.78 8.15
N VAL A 102 -0.83 -15.20 7.57
CA VAL A 102 -0.72 -15.07 6.11
C VAL A 102 -0.72 -16.44 5.45
N SER A 103 0.11 -17.37 5.92
CA SER A 103 0.23 -18.71 5.34
C SER A 103 -1.11 -19.47 5.39
N GLU A 104 -1.79 -19.47 6.53
CA GLU A 104 -3.09 -20.11 6.73
C GLU A 104 -4.18 -19.49 5.85
N THR A 105 -4.22 -18.15 5.81
CA THR A 105 -5.19 -17.39 5.00
C THR A 105 -5.04 -17.75 3.52
N TYR A 106 -3.81 -17.79 3.00
CA TYR A 106 -3.58 -18.14 1.59
C TYR A 106 -3.91 -19.61 1.31
N GLN A 107 -3.58 -20.53 2.21
CA GLN A 107 -3.97 -21.95 2.08
C GLN A 107 -5.49 -22.09 1.97
N GLU A 108 -6.24 -21.40 2.81
CA GLU A 108 -7.70 -21.44 2.80
C GLU A 108 -8.27 -20.79 1.53
N MET A 109 -7.79 -19.61 1.13
CA MET A 109 -8.26 -18.92 -0.08
C MET A 109 -8.15 -19.73 -1.35
N VAL A 110 -7.07 -20.51 -1.48
CA VAL A 110 -6.79 -21.28 -2.71
C VAL A 110 -7.03 -22.79 -2.55
N LYS A 111 -7.64 -23.23 -1.45
CA LYS A 111 -7.84 -24.64 -1.09
C LYS A 111 -8.50 -25.43 -2.23
N ASN A 112 -9.58 -24.94 -2.78
CA ASN A 112 -10.32 -25.57 -3.87
C ASN A 112 -10.01 -24.95 -5.25
N GLY A 113 -8.81 -24.38 -5.39
CA GLY A 113 -8.37 -23.68 -6.59
C GLY A 113 -8.61 -22.18 -6.50
N ALA A 114 -7.89 -21.42 -7.31
CA ALA A 114 -8.06 -20.00 -7.46
C ALA A 114 -8.59 -19.70 -8.88
N LYS A 115 -9.29 -18.59 -9.04
CA LYS A 115 -9.64 -18.10 -10.38
C LYS A 115 -8.34 -17.67 -11.09
N SER A 116 -8.10 -18.21 -12.29
CA SER A 116 -6.82 -18.04 -13.02
C SER A 116 -6.41 -16.59 -13.26
N ASP A 117 -7.38 -15.69 -13.37
CA ASP A 117 -7.12 -14.27 -13.63
C ASP A 117 -6.98 -13.43 -12.35
N THR A 118 -7.18 -14.02 -11.16
CA THR A 118 -7.02 -13.29 -9.90
C THR A 118 -5.55 -13.01 -9.61
N ILE A 119 -5.28 -11.77 -9.19
CA ILE A 119 -3.97 -11.37 -8.67
C ILE A 119 -4.06 -11.16 -7.16
N PHE A 120 -3.28 -11.94 -6.43
CA PHE A 120 -3.13 -11.80 -4.99
C PHE A 120 -2.00 -10.81 -4.69
N ILE A 121 -2.26 -9.87 -3.79
CA ILE A 121 -1.35 -8.80 -3.37
C ILE A 121 -1.20 -8.89 -1.86
N ASP A 122 -0.07 -9.37 -1.37
CA ASP A 122 0.16 -9.39 0.07
C ASP A 122 0.88 -8.13 0.51
N SER A 123 0.17 -7.27 1.23
CA SER A 123 0.71 -6.03 1.81
C SER A 123 1.15 -6.18 3.26
N SER A 124 1.07 -7.39 3.81
CA SER A 124 1.57 -7.72 5.14
C SER A 124 3.10 -7.58 5.20
N THR A 125 3.65 -7.34 6.39
CA THR A 125 5.10 -7.38 6.61
C THR A 125 5.47 -8.75 7.17
N ILE A 126 6.05 -9.60 6.34
CA ILE A 126 6.36 -11.01 6.63
C ILE A 126 7.78 -11.38 6.19
N ASP A 127 8.23 -12.57 6.57
CA ASP A 127 9.51 -13.12 6.10
C ASP A 127 9.49 -13.28 4.57
N PRO A 128 10.56 -12.86 3.86
CA PRO A 128 10.68 -13.04 2.41
C PRO A 128 10.52 -14.50 1.95
N ASN A 129 10.92 -15.49 2.75
CA ASN A 129 10.77 -16.89 2.41
C ASN A 129 9.31 -17.36 2.52
N VAL A 130 8.55 -16.80 3.47
CA VAL A 130 7.10 -17.02 3.56
C VAL A 130 6.41 -16.46 2.33
N ALA A 131 6.72 -15.23 1.91
CA ALA A 131 6.20 -14.63 0.68
C ALA A 131 6.47 -15.52 -0.55
N LYS A 132 7.69 -16.05 -0.70
CA LYS A 132 8.05 -16.99 -1.78
C LYS A 132 7.28 -18.32 -1.69
N SER A 133 7.00 -18.80 -0.49
CA SER A 133 6.22 -20.02 -0.29
C SER A 133 4.75 -19.82 -0.66
N VAL A 134 4.16 -18.70 -0.25
CA VAL A 134 2.81 -18.28 -0.64
C VAL A 134 2.72 -18.11 -2.15
N GLN A 135 3.70 -17.48 -2.79
CA GLN A 135 3.75 -17.32 -4.24
C GLN A 135 3.71 -18.69 -4.96
N ARG A 136 4.55 -19.66 -4.52
CA ARG A 136 4.55 -21.01 -5.09
C ARG A 136 3.19 -21.69 -4.94
N LEU A 137 2.56 -21.57 -3.78
CA LEU A 137 1.23 -22.09 -3.51
C LEU A 137 0.19 -21.48 -4.47
N VAL A 138 0.11 -20.16 -4.55
CA VAL A 138 -0.85 -19.44 -5.40
C VAL A 138 -0.64 -19.79 -6.88
N LYS A 139 0.61 -19.80 -7.33
CA LYS A 139 0.97 -20.16 -8.71
C LYS A 139 0.58 -21.61 -9.05
N SER A 140 0.74 -22.56 -8.12
CA SER A 140 0.33 -23.97 -8.33
C SER A 140 -1.18 -24.12 -8.52
N LYS A 141 -1.96 -23.12 -8.13
CA LYS A 141 -3.42 -23.06 -8.30
C LYS A 141 -3.84 -22.19 -9.50
N GLY A 142 -2.89 -21.78 -10.35
CA GLY A 142 -3.13 -21.07 -11.60
C GLY A 142 -3.35 -19.56 -11.46
N ALA A 143 -3.13 -18.97 -10.27
CA ALA A 143 -3.28 -17.54 -10.02
C ALA A 143 -1.90 -16.82 -9.94
N ARG A 144 -1.93 -15.47 -9.90
CA ARG A 144 -0.76 -14.61 -9.82
C ARG A 144 -0.60 -14.03 -8.42
N PHE A 145 0.62 -13.69 -8.05
CA PHE A 145 0.95 -13.17 -6.72
C PHE A 145 2.03 -12.11 -6.78
N VAL A 146 1.90 -11.08 -5.95
CA VAL A 146 2.98 -10.13 -5.64
C VAL A 146 3.05 -9.90 -4.13
N ASP A 147 4.25 -9.76 -3.59
CA ASP A 147 4.47 -9.20 -2.26
C ASP A 147 4.61 -7.69 -2.37
N ALA A 148 3.84 -6.95 -1.59
CA ALA A 148 3.74 -5.51 -1.69
C ALA A 148 3.64 -4.83 -0.31
N PRO A 149 4.59 -5.09 0.61
CA PRO A 149 4.60 -4.42 1.90
C PRO A 149 4.70 -2.91 1.78
N VAL A 150 4.21 -2.23 2.82
CA VAL A 150 4.02 -0.77 2.82
C VAL A 150 4.85 -0.05 3.88
N SER A 151 5.17 1.19 3.62
CA SER A 151 5.75 2.14 4.56
C SER A 151 4.95 3.45 4.55
N GLY A 152 4.84 4.12 5.71
CA GLY A 152 4.09 5.37 5.90
C GLY A 152 3.18 5.37 7.12
N GLY A 153 3.02 4.22 7.80
CA GLY A 153 2.19 4.07 8.99
C GLY A 153 0.72 4.38 8.77
N VAL A 154 -0.03 4.47 9.85
CA VAL A 154 -1.47 4.78 9.82
C VAL A 154 -1.79 6.10 9.12
N PRO A 155 -1.05 7.21 9.37
CA PRO A 155 -1.28 8.46 8.63
C PRO A 155 -1.11 8.32 7.11
N GLY A 156 -0.11 7.55 6.67
CA GLY A 156 0.09 7.27 5.24
C GLY A 156 -1.04 6.43 4.64
N ALA A 157 -1.56 5.45 5.39
CA ALA A 157 -2.70 4.65 4.98
C ALA A 157 -3.98 5.49 4.86
N GLU A 158 -4.24 6.37 5.82
CA GLU A 158 -5.39 7.26 5.83
C GLU A 158 -5.38 8.23 4.64
N GLN A 159 -4.23 8.86 4.37
CA GLN A 159 -4.06 9.87 3.33
C GLN A 159 -3.77 9.30 1.94
N ALA A 160 -3.73 7.98 1.76
CA ALA A 160 -3.33 7.31 0.52
C ALA A 160 -1.92 7.74 0.03
N THR A 161 -0.99 7.92 0.96
CA THR A 161 0.39 8.35 0.66
C THR A 161 1.43 7.27 0.96
N LEU A 162 1.01 6.02 1.08
CA LEU A 162 1.89 4.89 1.35
C LEU A 162 2.97 4.74 0.26
N THR A 163 4.12 4.24 0.66
CA THR A 163 5.13 3.70 -0.25
C THR A 163 4.97 2.19 -0.28
N PHE A 164 4.69 1.64 -1.46
CA PHE A 164 4.66 0.19 -1.71
C PHE A 164 5.99 -0.28 -2.26
N MET A 165 6.50 -1.38 -1.73
CA MET A 165 7.70 -2.09 -2.17
C MET A 165 7.25 -3.41 -2.78
N VAL A 166 7.26 -3.51 -4.11
CA VAL A 166 6.60 -4.63 -4.81
C VAL A 166 7.63 -5.62 -5.31
N GLY A 167 7.49 -6.88 -4.88
CA GLY A 167 8.22 -8.03 -5.42
C GLY A 167 7.32 -8.87 -6.31
N GLY A 168 7.83 -9.29 -7.45
CA GLY A 168 7.14 -10.07 -8.48
C GLY A 168 7.69 -9.80 -9.86
N THR A 169 7.16 -10.44 -10.89
CA THR A 169 7.57 -10.15 -12.27
C THR A 169 7.18 -8.74 -12.71
N ALA A 170 7.86 -8.20 -13.74
CA ALA A 170 7.54 -6.89 -14.28
C ALA A 170 6.08 -6.79 -14.77
N ASP A 171 5.55 -7.88 -15.36
CA ASP A 171 4.17 -7.92 -15.85
C ASP A 171 3.15 -7.90 -14.71
N GLU A 172 3.42 -8.64 -13.62
CA GLU A 172 2.57 -8.63 -12.43
C GLU A 172 2.61 -7.26 -11.74
N PHE A 173 3.80 -6.67 -11.60
CA PHE A 173 3.97 -5.31 -11.10
C PHE A 173 3.12 -4.30 -11.89
N ASN A 174 3.23 -4.33 -13.23
CA ASN A 174 2.46 -3.43 -14.09
C ASN A 174 0.94 -3.65 -13.94
N SER A 175 0.52 -4.90 -13.74
CA SER A 175 -0.89 -5.26 -13.57
C SER A 175 -1.49 -4.73 -12.25
N VAL A 176 -0.69 -4.63 -11.17
CA VAL A 176 -1.18 -4.18 -9.85
C VAL A 176 -0.97 -2.69 -9.60
N LYS A 177 -0.08 -2.05 -10.35
CA LYS A 177 0.35 -0.67 -10.12
C LYS A 177 -0.82 0.30 -9.97
N GLY A 178 -1.80 0.26 -10.88
CA GLY A 178 -2.95 1.17 -10.86
C GLY A 178 -3.85 0.99 -9.63
N VAL A 179 -3.97 -0.24 -9.10
CA VAL A 179 -4.70 -0.52 -7.86
C VAL A 179 -3.93 0.01 -6.66
N LEU A 180 -2.61 -0.18 -6.63
CA LEU A 180 -1.76 0.29 -5.53
C LEU A 180 -1.68 1.82 -5.47
N GLU A 181 -1.72 2.51 -6.61
CA GLU A 181 -1.77 3.98 -6.71
C GLU A 181 -3.02 4.59 -6.08
N CYS A 182 -4.08 3.81 -5.86
CA CYS A 182 -5.26 4.26 -5.11
C CYS A 182 -4.99 4.40 -3.60
N MET A 183 -3.95 3.76 -3.08
CA MET A 183 -3.62 3.68 -1.65
C MET A 183 -2.25 4.29 -1.33
N GLY A 184 -1.42 4.55 -2.33
CA GLY A 184 -0.05 5.00 -2.14
C GLY A 184 0.39 6.04 -3.16
N LYS A 185 1.36 6.85 -2.73
CA LYS A 185 2.00 7.89 -3.55
C LYS A 185 3.19 7.34 -4.35
N ARG A 186 3.87 6.32 -3.82
CA ARG A 186 5.06 5.74 -4.43
C ARG A 186 4.93 4.22 -4.52
N ILE A 187 5.01 3.70 -5.73
CA ILE A 187 4.94 2.27 -6.01
C ILE A 187 6.25 1.89 -6.68
N THR A 188 7.06 1.10 -5.98
CA THR A 188 8.43 0.75 -6.43
C THR A 188 8.53 -0.75 -6.69
N HIS A 189 8.96 -1.14 -7.90
CA HIS A 189 9.31 -2.51 -8.21
C HIS A 189 10.69 -2.84 -7.63
N CYS A 190 10.75 -3.80 -6.73
CA CYS A 190 11.97 -4.18 -6.00
C CYS A 190 12.69 -5.39 -6.61
N GLY A 191 12.15 -5.98 -7.66
CA GLY A 191 12.66 -7.20 -8.29
C GLY A 191 11.71 -8.38 -8.11
N ASP A 192 12.26 -9.59 -8.10
CA ASP A 192 11.50 -10.85 -8.05
C ASP A 192 10.76 -11.05 -6.70
N TYR A 193 10.01 -12.13 -6.58
CA TYR A 193 9.20 -12.47 -5.41
C TYR A 193 10.00 -12.47 -4.11
N GLY A 194 9.45 -11.88 -3.06
CA GLY A 194 10.08 -11.67 -1.75
C GLY A 194 11.02 -10.46 -1.70
N MET A 195 11.30 -9.78 -2.84
CA MET A 195 12.17 -8.61 -2.84
C MET A 195 11.47 -7.37 -2.27
N GLY A 196 10.15 -7.28 -2.34
CA GLY A 196 9.37 -6.27 -1.61
C GLY A 196 9.55 -6.41 -0.10
N GLN A 197 9.43 -7.65 0.40
CA GLN A 197 9.66 -7.94 1.84
C GLN A 197 11.12 -7.69 2.25
N ALA A 198 12.09 -8.07 1.42
CA ALA A 198 13.50 -7.79 1.68
C ALA A 198 13.77 -6.27 1.77
N ALA A 199 13.22 -5.49 0.84
CA ALA A 199 13.32 -4.04 0.86
C ALA A 199 12.67 -3.45 2.13
N LYS A 200 11.49 -3.96 2.52
CA LYS A 200 10.81 -3.54 3.75
C LYS A 200 11.61 -3.88 4.99
N LEU A 201 12.19 -5.08 5.07
CA LEU A 201 13.03 -5.50 6.19
C LEU A 201 14.26 -4.59 6.34
N CYS A 202 14.98 -4.32 5.25
CA CYS A 202 16.12 -3.41 5.25
C CYS A 202 15.73 -1.98 5.66
N ASN A 203 14.58 -1.48 5.15
CA ASN A 203 14.05 -0.18 5.54
C ASN A 203 13.73 -0.11 7.03
N ASN A 204 13.11 -1.14 7.60
CA ASN A 204 12.78 -1.18 9.03
C ASN A 204 14.03 -1.33 9.90
N MET A 205 15.03 -2.11 9.47
CA MET A 205 16.33 -2.22 10.14
C MET A 205 17.04 -0.85 10.20
N MET A 206 17.09 -0.12 9.06
CA MET A 206 17.67 1.22 9.02
C MET A 206 16.92 2.20 9.94
N LEU A 207 15.61 2.13 9.97
CA LEU A 207 14.78 2.94 10.87
C LEU A 207 15.12 2.65 12.34
N GLY A 208 15.22 1.37 12.72
CA GLY A 208 15.57 0.95 14.08
C GLY A 208 16.96 1.45 14.50
N ILE A 209 17.97 1.29 13.64
CA ILE A 209 19.34 1.78 13.91
C ILE A 209 19.33 3.31 14.06
N SER A 210 18.63 4.03 13.17
CA SER A 210 18.54 5.49 13.24
C SER A 210 17.86 5.96 14.53
N MET A 211 16.80 5.28 14.97
CA MET A 211 16.12 5.60 16.25
C MET A 211 17.05 5.43 17.45
N ILE A 212 17.83 4.34 17.49
CA ILE A 212 18.84 4.12 18.53
C ILE A 212 19.91 5.22 18.49
N GLY A 213 20.47 5.49 17.31
CA GLY A 213 21.51 6.51 17.14
C GLY A 213 21.04 7.90 17.57
N ILE A 214 19.84 8.33 17.16
CA ILE A 214 19.26 9.61 17.57
C ILE A 214 19.03 9.65 19.09
N SER A 215 18.52 8.58 19.69
CA SER A 215 18.23 8.53 21.12
C SER A 215 19.52 8.64 21.95
N GLU A 216 20.56 7.91 21.59
CA GLU A 216 21.84 7.93 22.28
C GLU A 216 22.57 9.27 22.15
N THR A 217 22.60 9.84 20.94
CA THR A 217 23.23 11.14 20.71
C THR A 217 22.49 12.29 21.39
N MET A 218 21.15 12.24 21.42
CA MET A 218 20.33 13.22 22.14
C MET A 218 20.59 13.14 23.66
N ASN A 219 20.64 11.93 24.22
CA ASN A 219 20.97 11.74 25.64
C ASN A 219 22.35 12.28 25.99
N LEU A 220 23.38 12.01 25.16
CA LEU A 220 24.73 12.53 25.33
C LEU A 220 24.74 14.07 25.28
N ALA A 221 24.07 14.68 24.29
CA ALA A 221 24.02 16.13 24.16
C ALA A 221 23.42 16.81 25.42
N ILE A 222 22.30 16.26 25.93
CA ILE A 222 21.67 16.76 27.17
C ILE A 222 22.61 16.63 28.38
N ARG A 223 23.32 15.50 28.50
CA ARG A 223 24.28 15.29 29.61
C ARG A 223 25.49 16.23 29.55
N LEU A 224 25.88 16.67 28.37
CA LEU A 224 26.92 17.67 28.15
C LEU A 224 26.42 19.11 28.33
N GLY A 225 25.15 19.31 28.67
CA GLY A 225 24.55 20.63 28.93
C GLY A 225 24.05 21.34 27.68
N LEU A 226 23.97 20.66 26.52
CA LEU A 226 23.42 21.22 25.31
C LEU A 226 21.88 21.19 25.36
N ASP A 227 21.26 22.28 24.93
CA ASP A 227 19.80 22.33 24.82
C ASP A 227 19.29 21.33 23.76
N ALA A 228 18.32 20.51 24.13
CA ALA A 228 17.80 19.45 23.27
C ALA A 228 17.18 19.98 21.97
N LYS A 229 16.50 21.12 22.02
CA LYS A 229 15.86 21.74 20.85
C LYS A 229 16.90 22.28 19.89
N LEU A 230 17.89 23.00 20.43
CA LEU A 230 19.02 23.50 19.65
C LEU A 230 19.77 22.34 18.97
N PHE A 231 20.01 21.23 19.68
CA PHE A 231 20.68 20.07 19.10
C PHE A 231 19.87 19.42 17.99
N MET A 232 18.56 19.34 18.14
CA MET A 232 17.65 18.85 17.08
C MET A 232 17.72 19.73 15.81
N GLU A 233 17.77 21.07 15.99
CA GLU A 233 17.92 22.01 14.87
C GLU A 233 19.28 21.81 14.16
N ILE A 234 20.35 21.56 14.90
CA ILE A 234 21.68 21.27 14.35
C ILE A 234 21.64 19.98 13.52
N ILE A 235 21.10 18.88 14.05
CA ILE A 235 20.98 17.61 13.30
C ILE A 235 20.21 17.82 12.00
N ASN A 236 19.04 18.45 12.05
CA ASN A 236 18.18 18.64 10.90
C ASN A 236 18.79 19.55 9.82
N SER A 237 19.80 20.35 10.16
CA SER A 237 20.46 21.28 9.22
C SER A 237 21.81 20.76 8.70
N SER A 238 22.43 19.79 9.39
CA SER A 238 23.81 19.36 9.11
C SER A 238 23.94 17.89 8.72
N THR A 239 22.91 17.08 8.89
CA THR A 239 22.90 15.64 8.59
C THR A 239 21.63 15.29 7.80
#